data_ba7d91629fc11f494c79acdd7edcedab
#
_entry.id   ba7d91629fc11f494c79acdd7edcedab
#
_cell.length_a   1.000
_cell.length_b   1.000
_cell.length_c   1.000
_cell.angle_alpha   90.00
_cell.angle_beta   90.00
_cell.angle_gamma   90.00
#
_symmetry.space_group_name_H-M   'P 1'
#
loop_
_entity.id
_entity.type
_entity.pdbx_description
1 polymer ?
#
loop_
_entity_poly.entity_id
_entity_poly.type
_entity_poly.pdbx_seq_one_letter_code
_entity_poly.pdbx_strand_id
1 'polypeptide(L)'
;MKIKICGMKYQDNINQIAALQPDYLGFIFYKKSSRFFESVIPKLPKTIKKVGVFVDASLEYILSKIELHQLNVIQLHGQETPEFCNELRHAELDSASHPVEIIKVFSIKDHFDFSVLQPFENICDYFLFDTKGKLPGGNGYTFNWDVLKNYPSTTPYFLSGGIGLDEVDIIQPFLQKKESKYCHAIDVNSKFEITAGLKDIEALEKFKDILIS
;
A
#
# COMPACT_ATOMS: atom_id res chain seq x y z
N MET A 1 -14.09 -6.40 2.57
CA MET A 1 -13.05 -5.33 2.35
C MET A 1 -11.71 -6.02 2.11
N LYS A 2 -10.87 -5.51 1.19
CA LYS A 2 -9.52 -6.05 0.96
C LYS A 2 -8.53 -5.53 1.99
N ILE A 3 -7.47 -6.32 2.25
CA ILE A 3 -6.42 -5.97 3.22
C ILE A 3 -5.06 -6.05 2.54
N LYS A 4 -4.26 -4.99 2.71
CA LYS A 4 -2.84 -4.96 2.39
C LYS A 4 -2.03 -4.92 3.68
N ILE A 5 -1.04 -5.81 3.80
CA ILE A 5 -0.08 -5.82 4.92
C ILE A 5 1.27 -5.41 4.36
N CYS A 6 1.75 -4.23 4.77
CA CYS A 6 2.95 -3.60 4.22
C CYS A 6 4.18 -3.77 5.13
N GLY A 7 5.38 -3.69 4.56
CA GLY A 7 6.64 -3.70 5.32
C GLY A 7 7.08 -5.08 5.77
N MET A 8 6.77 -6.11 5.00
CA MET A 8 7.23 -7.48 5.24
C MET A 8 8.75 -7.57 5.09
N LYS A 9 9.43 -8.26 6.02
CA LYS A 9 10.89 -8.32 6.02
C LYS A 9 11.45 -9.73 6.27
N TYR A 10 10.92 -10.46 7.25
CA TYR A 10 11.49 -11.73 7.71
C TYR A 10 10.78 -12.92 7.05
N GLN A 11 11.54 -13.88 6.50
CA GLN A 11 11.03 -15.00 5.69
C GLN A 11 9.95 -15.83 6.40
N ASP A 12 10.21 -16.23 7.65
CA ASP A 12 9.25 -17.05 8.41
C ASP A 12 7.97 -16.28 8.69
N ASN A 13 8.09 -14.99 9.03
CA ASN A 13 6.94 -14.12 9.27
C ASN A 13 6.14 -13.87 7.99
N ILE A 14 6.80 -13.75 6.82
CA ILE A 14 6.11 -13.65 5.53
C ILE A 14 5.23 -14.88 5.29
N ASN A 15 5.76 -16.08 5.53
CA ASN A 15 5.02 -17.32 5.36
C ASN A 15 3.83 -17.43 6.33
N GLN A 16 4.03 -17.04 7.59
CA GLN A 16 2.97 -17.03 8.62
C GLN A 16 1.86 -16.04 8.26
N ILE A 17 2.22 -14.82 7.83
CA ILE A 17 1.24 -13.82 7.41
C ILE A 17 0.54 -14.24 6.11
N ALA A 18 1.24 -14.89 5.18
CA ALA A 18 0.62 -15.42 3.97
C ALA A 18 -0.44 -16.49 4.26
N ALA A 19 -0.30 -17.25 5.35
CA ALA A 19 -1.31 -18.20 5.80
C ALA A 19 -2.63 -17.53 6.23
N LEU A 20 -2.59 -16.26 6.66
CA LEU A 20 -3.79 -15.45 6.91
C LEU A 20 -4.52 -15.03 5.62
N GLN A 21 -3.94 -15.29 4.45
CA GLN A 21 -4.50 -14.96 3.13
C GLN A 21 -4.93 -13.49 2.98
N PRO A 22 -4.04 -12.51 3.21
CA PRO A 22 -4.33 -11.14 2.85
C PRO A 22 -4.39 -10.99 1.32
N ASP A 23 -5.03 -9.93 0.83
CA ASP A 23 -5.09 -9.68 -0.62
C ASP A 23 -3.74 -9.18 -1.17
N TYR A 24 -2.98 -8.45 -0.35
CA TYR A 24 -1.70 -7.84 -0.74
C TYR A 24 -0.65 -7.98 0.35
N LEU A 25 0.60 -8.29 -0.04
CA LEU A 25 1.78 -8.19 0.81
C LEU A 25 2.76 -7.17 0.23
N GLY A 26 3.16 -6.19 1.04
CA GLY A 26 4.06 -5.10 0.64
C GLY A 26 5.51 -5.30 1.11
N PHE A 27 6.45 -5.16 0.17
CA PHE A 27 7.89 -5.29 0.36
C PHE A 27 8.56 -3.97 0.02
N ILE A 28 9.30 -3.37 0.98
CA ILE A 28 9.86 -2.03 0.83
C ILE A 28 11.27 -2.11 0.25
N PHE A 29 11.46 -1.59 -0.97
CA PHE A 29 12.74 -1.53 -1.67
C PHE A 29 13.42 -0.16 -1.54
N TYR A 30 13.31 0.46 -0.37
CA TYR A 30 13.93 1.74 -0.03
C TYR A 30 14.97 1.54 1.08
N LYS A 31 16.26 1.68 0.76
CA LYS A 31 17.39 1.33 1.65
C LYS A 31 17.40 2.08 2.98
N LYS A 32 16.83 3.30 3.05
CA LYS A 32 16.76 4.09 4.28
C LYS A 32 15.64 3.65 5.23
N SER A 33 14.75 2.74 4.79
CA SER A 33 13.68 2.21 5.63
C SER A 33 14.22 1.16 6.59
N SER A 34 13.79 1.21 7.87
CA SER A 34 14.03 0.12 8.83
C SER A 34 13.40 -1.22 8.41
N ARG A 35 12.44 -1.16 7.48
CA ARG A 35 11.72 -2.30 6.88
C ARG A 35 12.26 -2.67 5.51
N PHE A 36 13.45 -2.19 5.15
CA PHE A 36 14.05 -2.50 3.85
C PHE A 36 14.15 -4.01 3.63
N PHE A 37 13.65 -4.47 2.47
CA PHE A 37 13.64 -5.88 2.09
C PHE A 37 14.79 -6.18 1.13
N GLU A 38 15.73 -7.02 1.57
CA GLU A 38 16.93 -7.40 0.80
C GLU A 38 16.87 -8.83 0.27
N SER A 39 16.01 -9.67 0.85
CA SER A 39 15.92 -11.09 0.50
C SER A 39 15.12 -11.32 -0.79
N VAL A 40 14.97 -12.58 -1.18
CA VAL A 40 14.02 -12.97 -2.22
C VAL A 40 12.65 -13.24 -1.60
N ILE A 41 11.59 -12.75 -2.24
CA ILE A 41 10.22 -13.02 -1.77
C ILE A 41 9.95 -14.52 -1.94
N PRO A 42 9.51 -15.23 -0.87
CA PRO A 42 9.19 -16.64 -0.97
C PRO A 42 8.02 -16.89 -1.92
N LYS A 43 7.82 -18.14 -2.32
CA LYS A 43 6.66 -18.51 -3.13
C LYS A 43 5.39 -18.31 -2.31
N LEU A 44 4.54 -17.38 -2.74
CA LEU A 44 3.27 -17.05 -2.12
C LEU A 44 2.11 -17.69 -2.88
N PRO A 45 0.94 -17.91 -2.22
CA PRO A 45 -0.30 -18.23 -2.91
C PRO A 45 -0.61 -17.21 -4.01
N LYS A 46 -1.09 -17.68 -5.17
CA LYS A 46 -1.42 -16.81 -6.32
C LYS A 46 -2.55 -15.80 -6.03
N THR A 47 -3.31 -16.03 -4.96
CA THR A 47 -4.35 -15.11 -4.49
C THR A 47 -3.79 -13.86 -3.83
N ILE A 48 -2.52 -13.88 -3.40
CA ILE A 48 -1.85 -12.76 -2.73
C ILE A 48 -1.03 -11.98 -3.76
N LYS A 49 -1.38 -10.72 -3.98
CA LYS A 49 -0.61 -9.81 -4.83
C LYS A 49 0.64 -9.30 -4.10
N LYS A 50 1.80 -9.43 -4.75
CA LYS A 50 3.08 -8.91 -4.25
C LYS A 50 3.22 -7.44 -4.66
N VAL A 51 3.36 -6.55 -3.66
CA VAL A 51 3.50 -5.11 -3.85
C VAL A 51 4.94 -4.70 -3.57
N GLY A 52 5.64 -4.15 -4.55
CA GLY A 52 6.93 -3.49 -4.35
C GLY A 52 6.72 -2.02 -4.00
N VAL A 53 7.30 -1.57 -2.88
CA VAL A 53 7.21 -0.16 -2.45
C VAL A 53 8.53 0.54 -2.70
N PHE A 54 8.48 1.64 -3.46
CA PHE A 54 9.63 2.42 -3.91
C PHE A 54 9.49 3.88 -3.50
N VAL A 55 10.60 4.55 -3.30
CA VAL A 55 10.69 5.98 -2.98
C VAL A 55 11.76 6.59 -3.87
N ASP A 56 11.37 7.42 -4.84
CA ASP A 56 12.25 8.12 -5.78
C ASP A 56 13.31 7.20 -6.43
N ALA A 57 12.90 5.98 -6.76
CA ALA A 57 13.78 4.98 -7.36
C ALA A 57 13.88 5.17 -8.88
N SER A 58 15.01 4.75 -9.48
CA SER A 58 15.15 4.75 -10.94
C SER A 58 14.24 3.69 -11.59
N LEU A 59 13.83 3.96 -12.82
CA LEU A 59 13.04 3.03 -13.62
C LEU A 59 13.70 1.65 -13.72
N GLU A 60 14.98 1.62 -14.03
CA GLU A 60 15.78 0.37 -14.14
C GLU A 60 15.72 -0.45 -12.84
N TYR A 61 15.85 0.22 -11.68
CA TYR A 61 15.77 -0.46 -10.39
C TYR A 61 14.40 -1.07 -10.14
N ILE A 62 13.33 -0.33 -10.46
CA ILE A 62 11.95 -0.82 -10.34
C ILE A 62 11.76 -2.04 -11.24
N LEU A 63 12.11 -1.94 -12.53
CA LEU A 63 11.98 -3.02 -13.50
C LEU A 63 12.76 -4.27 -13.07
N SER A 64 13.99 -4.10 -12.57
CA SER A 64 14.78 -5.21 -12.03
C SER A 64 14.10 -5.94 -10.86
N LYS A 65 13.35 -5.21 -10.01
CA LYS A 65 12.61 -5.79 -8.89
C LYS A 65 11.30 -6.45 -9.33
N ILE A 66 10.64 -5.90 -10.34
CA ILE A 66 9.46 -6.53 -10.97
C ILE A 66 9.85 -7.92 -11.48
N GLU A 67 10.91 -8.00 -12.25
CA GLU A 67 11.39 -9.26 -12.83
C GLU A 67 11.84 -10.26 -11.75
N LEU A 68 12.76 -9.82 -10.86
CA LEU A 68 13.33 -10.68 -9.82
C LEU A 68 12.30 -11.30 -8.89
N HIS A 69 11.30 -10.50 -8.48
CA HIS A 69 10.31 -10.91 -7.49
C HIS A 69 8.95 -11.25 -8.10
N GLN A 70 8.79 -11.03 -9.42
CA GLN A 70 7.49 -11.16 -10.10
C GLN A 70 6.40 -10.36 -9.35
N LEU A 71 6.65 -9.06 -9.20
CA LEU A 71 5.73 -8.16 -8.51
C LEU A 71 4.45 -8.01 -9.33
N ASN A 72 3.32 -7.90 -8.63
CA ASN A 72 2.01 -7.68 -9.26
C ASN A 72 1.61 -6.20 -9.22
N VAL A 73 2.17 -5.44 -8.27
CA VAL A 73 1.81 -4.06 -8.01
C VAL A 73 3.05 -3.27 -7.64
N ILE A 74 3.16 -2.05 -8.16
CA ILE A 74 4.21 -1.08 -7.83
C ILE A 74 3.59 0.07 -7.05
N GLN A 75 4.06 0.30 -5.83
CA GLN A 75 3.66 1.44 -5.01
C GLN A 75 4.76 2.50 -5.04
N LEU A 76 4.44 3.66 -5.60
CA LEU A 76 5.31 4.82 -5.70
C LEU A 76 5.03 5.75 -4.51
N HIS A 77 5.95 5.80 -3.57
CA HIS A 77 5.79 6.48 -2.27
C HIS A 77 6.70 7.72 -2.10
N GLY A 78 7.31 8.15 -3.18
CA GLY A 78 8.16 9.36 -3.23
C GLY A 78 7.48 10.52 -3.95
N GLN A 79 8.30 11.34 -4.63
CA GLN A 79 7.88 12.50 -5.41
C GLN A 79 7.80 12.17 -6.91
N GLU A 80 7.52 10.90 -7.26
CA GLU A 80 7.43 10.47 -8.65
C GLU A 80 6.34 11.26 -9.38
N THR A 81 6.70 11.82 -10.55
CA THR A 81 5.81 12.67 -11.35
C THR A 81 4.85 11.85 -12.21
N PRO A 82 3.79 12.46 -12.77
CA PRO A 82 2.92 11.79 -13.74
C PRO A 82 3.67 11.24 -14.95
N GLU A 83 4.69 11.99 -15.43
CA GLU A 83 5.54 11.58 -16.55
C GLU A 83 6.31 10.31 -16.21
N PHE A 84 6.89 10.23 -15.02
CA PHE A 84 7.56 9.02 -14.55
C PHE A 84 6.59 7.82 -14.42
N CYS A 85 5.39 8.05 -13.90
CA CYS A 85 4.38 6.99 -13.82
C CYS A 85 3.98 6.48 -15.20
N ASN A 86 3.88 7.38 -16.18
CA ASN A 86 3.57 7.04 -17.56
C ASN A 86 4.73 6.28 -18.24
N GLU A 87 5.98 6.71 -18.01
CA GLU A 87 7.18 6.02 -18.49
C GLU A 87 7.27 4.60 -17.93
N LEU A 88 7.02 4.42 -16.63
CA LEU A 88 6.96 3.10 -15.98
C LEU A 88 5.88 2.22 -16.64
N ARG A 89 4.67 2.77 -16.89
CA ARG A 89 3.58 2.05 -17.54
C ARG A 89 3.98 1.53 -18.93
N HIS A 90 4.66 2.34 -19.73
CA HIS A 90 5.11 1.95 -21.06
C HIS A 90 6.25 0.93 -21.02
N ALA A 91 7.26 1.16 -20.16
CA ALA A 91 8.39 0.24 -20.03
C ALA A 91 7.99 -1.17 -19.59
N GLU A 92 6.91 -1.29 -18.82
CA GLU A 92 6.33 -2.56 -18.43
C GLU A 92 5.70 -3.32 -19.59
N LEU A 93 4.95 -2.63 -20.45
CA LEU A 93 4.29 -3.22 -21.61
C LEU A 93 5.31 -3.85 -22.57
N ASP A 94 6.52 -3.29 -22.62
CA ASP A 94 7.61 -3.76 -23.50
C ASP A 94 8.45 -4.87 -22.87
N SER A 95 8.53 -4.96 -21.54
CA SER A 95 9.53 -5.82 -20.86
C SER A 95 8.94 -6.91 -19.97
N ALA A 96 7.72 -6.75 -19.46
CA ALA A 96 7.17 -7.66 -18.47
C ALA A 96 6.36 -8.81 -19.07
N SER A 97 6.53 -10.00 -18.51
CA SER A 97 5.72 -11.17 -18.83
C SER A 97 4.25 -11.07 -18.37
N HIS A 98 3.91 -10.05 -17.59
CA HIS A 98 2.56 -9.77 -17.10
C HIS A 98 2.43 -8.28 -16.72
N PRO A 99 1.27 -7.64 -16.96
CA PRO A 99 1.05 -6.24 -16.59
C PRO A 99 1.05 -6.09 -15.08
N VAL A 100 1.70 -5.03 -14.55
CA VAL A 100 1.66 -4.67 -13.13
C VAL A 100 0.74 -3.47 -12.91
N GLU A 101 0.09 -3.42 -11.74
CA GLU A 101 -0.73 -2.30 -11.32
C GLU A 101 0.14 -1.23 -10.64
N ILE A 102 -0.19 0.04 -10.81
CA ILE A 102 0.52 1.17 -10.20
C ILE A 102 -0.35 1.82 -9.13
N ILE A 103 0.19 1.92 -7.92
CA ILE A 103 -0.36 2.69 -6.81
C ILE A 103 0.48 3.95 -6.63
N LYS A 104 -0.11 5.16 -6.73
CA LYS A 104 0.55 6.42 -6.35
C LYS A 104 0.13 6.83 -4.95
N VAL A 105 1.10 7.07 -4.09
CA VAL A 105 0.86 7.50 -2.70
C VAL A 105 0.77 9.02 -2.62
N PHE A 106 -0.23 9.49 -1.88
CA PHE A 106 -0.39 10.89 -1.52
C PHE A 106 -0.45 11.03 0.00
N SER A 107 0.40 11.88 0.53
CA SER A 107 0.38 12.22 1.96
C SER A 107 -0.77 13.18 2.24
N ILE A 108 -1.72 12.76 3.07
CA ILE A 108 -2.94 13.51 3.39
C ILE A 108 -2.93 13.95 4.85
N LYS A 109 -3.57 15.08 5.11
CA LYS A 109 -3.91 15.59 6.44
C LYS A 109 -5.41 15.88 6.49
N ASP A 110 -5.85 16.60 7.52
CA ASP A 110 -7.26 17.02 7.69
C ASP A 110 -7.75 17.94 6.56
N HIS A 111 -6.83 18.49 5.76
CA HIS A 111 -7.11 19.21 4.53
C HIS A 111 -6.22 18.66 3.42
N PHE A 112 -6.82 18.43 2.25
CA PHE A 112 -6.11 17.93 1.07
C PHE A 112 -6.68 18.56 -0.20
N ASP A 113 -5.79 19.06 -1.05
CA ASP A 113 -6.16 19.55 -2.37
C ASP A 113 -6.21 18.39 -3.36
N PHE A 114 -7.39 17.93 -3.66
CA PHE A 114 -7.61 16.80 -4.58
C PHE A 114 -7.24 17.11 -6.04
N SER A 115 -7.02 18.38 -6.42
CA SER A 115 -6.61 18.72 -7.78
C SER A 115 -5.27 18.10 -8.16
N VAL A 116 -4.41 17.80 -7.18
CA VAL A 116 -3.11 17.14 -7.39
C VAL A 116 -3.23 15.72 -7.93
N LEU A 117 -4.41 15.09 -7.83
CA LEU A 117 -4.66 13.74 -8.34
C LEU A 117 -4.86 13.71 -9.85
N GLN A 118 -5.43 14.80 -10.42
CA GLN A 118 -5.85 14.87 -11.81
C GLN A 118 -4.76 14.44 -12.81
N PRO A 119 -3.48 14.85 -12.69
CA PRO A 119 -2.44 14.43 -13.61
C PRO A 119 -2.11 12.92 -13.56
N PHE A 120 -2.50 12.21 -12.50
CA PHE A 120 -2.24 10.78 -12.29
C PHE A 120 -3.44 9.91 -12.68
N GLU A 121 -4.61 10.51 -12.90
CA GLU A 121 -5.79 9.78 -13.35
C GLU A 121 -5.55 9.15 -14.73
N ASN A 122 -6.05 7.93 -14.93
CA ASN A 122 -5.81 7.11 -16.11
C ASN A 122 -4.37 6.62 -16.33
N ILE A 123 -3.41 7.06 -15.48
CA ILE A 123 -2.03 6.54 -15.48
C ILE A 123 -1.86 5.52 -14.35
N CYS A 124 -2.34 5.85 -13.15
CA CYS A 124 -2.28 4.97 -12.00
C CYS A 124 -3.59 4.19 -11.83
N ASP A 125 -3.50 2.91 -11.45
CA ASP A 125 -4.66 2.05 -11.22
C ASP A 125 -5.32 2.35 -9.87
N TYR A 126 -4.50 2.81 -8.92
CA TYR A 126 -4.96 3.14 -7.56
C TYR A 126 -4.23 4.36 -7.03
N PHE A 127 -4.90 5.07 -6.14
CA PHE A 127 -4.26 6.00 -5.21
C PHE A 127 -4.10 5.34 -3.85
N LEU A 128 -3.18 5.84 -3.03
CA LEU A 128 -3.07 5.47 -1.63
C LEU A 128 -2.96 6.75 -0.81
N PHE A 129 -3.87 6.93 0.13
CA PHE A 129 -3.86 8.05 1.06
C PHE A 129 -3.19 7.61 2.37
N ASP A 130 -2.01 8.18 2.64
CA ASP A 130 -1.25 7.92 3.86
C ASP A 130 -1.20 9.16 4.74
N THR A 131 -1.34 8.98 6.05
CA THR A 131 -1.30 10.10 7.01
C THR A 131 0.06 10.79 6.98
N LYS A 132 0.07 12.11 6.76
CA LYS A 132 1.29 12.90 6.81
C LYS A 132 1.74 13.11 8.25
N GLY A 133 2.65 12.25 8.74
CA GLY A 133 3.31 12.42 10.01
C GLY A 133 4.64 13.19 9.89
N LYS A 134 5.38 13.29 11.01
CA LYS A 134 6.71 13.93 11.05
C LYS A 134 7.79 13.12 10.32
N LEU A 135 7.57 11.82 10.14
CA LEU A 135 8.49 10.88 9.47
C LEU A 135 7.79 10.19 8.30
N PRO A 136 8.49 9.82 7.22
CA PRO A 136 7.93 9.01 6.15
C PRO A 136 7.54 7.62 6.67
N GLY A 137 6.22 7.35 6.76
CA GLY A 137 5.64 6.09 7.20
C GLY A 137 5.69 5.82 8.71
N GLY A 138 4.64 5.17 9.24
CA GLY A 138 4.62 4.65 10.61
C GLY A 138 4.42 5.67 11.73
N ASN A 139 3.71 6.76 11.50
CA ASN A 139 3.50 7.84 12.48
C ASN A 139 2.47 7.55 13.57
N GLY A 140 1.70 6.48 13.46
CA GLY A 140 0.77 6.03 14.49
C GLY A 140 -0.50 6.88 14.67
N TYR A 141 -0.77 7.85 13.78
CA TYR A 141 -1.97 8.68 13.79
C TYR A 141 -2.76 8.49 12.51
N THR A 142 -4.09 8.43 12.61
CA THR A 142 -5.00 8.53 11.46
C THR A 142 -5.29 10.00 11.17
N PHE A 143 -5.44 10.36 9.87
CA PHE A 143 -6.04 11.65 9.51
C PHE A 143 -7.57 11.58 9.66
N ASN A 144 -8.23 12.74 9.68
CA ASN A 144 -9.68 12.75 9.68
C ASN A 144 -10.23 12.30 8.31
N TRP A 145 -10.77 11.08 8.25
CA TRP A 145 -11.29 10.48 7.00
C TRP A 145 -12.50 11.23 6.41
N ASP A 146 -13.09 12.15 7.14
CA ASP A 146 -14.14 13.03 6.60
C ASP A 146 -13.65 13.90 5.43
N VAL A 147 -12.33 14.11 5.29
CA VAL A 147 -11.76 14.80 4.12
C VAL A 147 -12.10 14.06 2.82
N LEU A 148 -12.25 12.75 2.87
CA LEU A 148 -12.60 11.89 1.71
C LEU A 148 -14.04 12.11 1.22
N LYS A 149 -14.90 12.83 1.96
CA LYS A 149 -16.22 13.28 1.47
C LYS A 149 -16.12 14.09 0.19
N ASN A 150 -14.99 14.79 0.01
CA ASN A 150 -14.72 15.63 -1.13
C ASN A 150 -13.88 14.93 -2.22
N TYR A 151 -13.67 13.61 -2.12
CA TYR A 151 -12.92 12.85 -3.12
C TYR A 151 -13.62 12.90 -4.48
N PRO A 152 -13.03 13.57 -5.50
CA PRO A 152 -13.73 13.87 -6.75
C PRO A 152 -13.57 12.78 -7.82
N SER A 153 -12.65 11.84 -7.60
CA SER A 153 -12.27 10.85 -8.60
C SER A 153 -13.05 9.54 -8.47
N THR A 154 -13.04 8.75 -9.54
CA THR A 154 -13.53 7.37 -9.54
C THR A 154 -12.39 6.33 -9.41
N THR A 155 -11.13 6.78 -9.45
CA THR A 155 -9.97 5.91 -9.24
C THR A 155 -10.05 5.27 -7.86
N PRO A 156 -10.03 3.94 -7.74
CA PRO A 156 -10.10 3.30 -6.44
C PRO A 156 -8.85 3.61 -5.61
N TYR A 157 -9.01 3.66 -4.28
CA TYR A 157 -7.91 4.01 -3.40
C TYR A 157 -7.71 3.04 -2.24
N PHE A 158 -6.48 3.00 -1.75
CA PHE A 158 -6.08 2.36 -0.50
C PHE A 158 -6.10 3.40 0.62
N LEU A 159 -6.65 3.03 1.76
CA LEU A 159 -6.64 3.85 2.96
C LEU A 159 -5.54 3.36 3.90
N SER A 160 -4.60 4.24 4.23
CA SER A 160 -3.43 3.95 5.06
C SER A 160 -3.23 5.01 6.16
N GLY A 161 -2.21 4.80 6.99
CA GLY A 161 -1.78 5.76 8.00
C GLY A 161 -2.36 5.52 9.39
N GLY A 162 -1.54 4.93 10.28
CA GLY A 162 -1.86 4.75 11.70
C GLY A 162 -2.96 3.76 12.02
N ILE A 163 -3.40 2.96 11.06
CA ILE A 163 -4.49 2.00 11.22
C ILE A 163 -4.01 0.80 12.04
N GLY A 164 -4.73 0.49 13.12
CA GLY A 164 -4.51 -0.62 14.03
C GLY A 164 -5.82 -1.16 14.59
N LEU A 165 -5.75 -1.96 15.64
CA LEU A 165 -6.93 -2.52 16.31
C LEU A 165 -7.79 -1.43 16.97
N ASP A 166 -7.16 -0.35 17.45
CA ASP A 166 -7.86 0.76 18.10
C ASP A 166 -8.72 1.57 17.12
N GLU A 167 -8.42 1.50 15.83
CA GLU A 167 -9.14 2.23 14.78
C GLU A 167 -10.30 1.44 14.18
N VAL A 168 -10.55 0.20 14.60
CA VAL A 168 -11.63 -0.65 14.07
C VAL A 168 -13.01 0.02 14.23
N ASP A 169 -13.27 0.65 15.38
CA ASP A 169 -14.53 1.34 15.67
C ASP A 169 -14.78 2.54 14.74
N ILE A 170 -13.74 3.05 14.08
CA ILE A 170 -13.83 4.13 13.09
C ILE A 170 -13.95 3.56 11.68
N ILE A 171 -13.22 2.47 11.38
CA ILE A 171 -13.19 1.84 10.05
C ILE A 171 -14.56 1.28 9.67
N GLN A 172 -15.19 0.52 10.54
CA GLN A 172 -16.48 -0.11 10.22
C GLN A 172 -17.56 0.91 9.87
N PRO A 173 -17.81 1.97 10.67
CA PRO A 173 -18.74 3.03 10.27
C PRO A 173 -18.32 3.77 9.00
N PHE A 174 -17.01 3.99 8.78
CA PHE A 174 -16.53 4.61 7.54
C PHE A 174 -16.88 3.77 6.31
N LEU A 175 -16.69 2.46 6.36
CA LEU A 175 -16.98 1.55 5.25
C LEU A 175 -18.46 1.51 4.86
N GLN A 176 -19.36 1.95 5.73
CA GLN A 176 -20.80 2.08 5.45
C GLN A 176 -21.19 3.43 4.83
N LYS A 177 -20.25 4.38 4.76
CA LYS A 177 -20.50 5.71 4.21
C LYS A 177 -20.29 5.75 2.69
N LYS A 178 -20.91 6.76 2.05
CA LYS A 178 -20.73 6.99 0.60
C LYS A 178 -19.29 7.29 0.22
N GLU A 179 -18.52 7.88 1.13
CA GLU A 179 -17.13 8.27 1.00
C GLU A 179 -16.20 7.06 0.78
N SER A 180 -16.60 5.91 1.29
CA SER A 180 -15.85 4.66 1.11
C SER A 180 -16.12 3.95 -0.21
N LYS A 181 -17.02 4.47 -1.05
CA LYS A 181 -17.41 3.83 -2.33
C LYS A 181 -16.22 3.38 -3.18
N TYR A 182 -15.16 4.17 -3.19
CA TYR A 182 -13.94 3.89 -3.95
C TYR A 182 -12.79 3.37 -3.08
N CYS A 183 -13.03 3.10 -1.79
CA CYS A 183 -12.05 2.47 -0.92
C CYS A 183 -11.88 1.01 -1.31
N HIS A 184 -10.76 0.69 -1.92
CA HIS A 184 -10.44 -0.62 -2.45
C HIS A 184 -9.89 -1.56 -1.39
N ALA A 185 -9.00 -1.04 -0.53
CA ALA A 185 -8.33 -1.81 0.51
C ALA A 185 -7.92 -0.94 1.70
N ILE A 186 -7.80 -1.57 2.85
CA ILE A 186 -7.15 -1.00 4.02
C ILE A 186 -5.69 -1.46 4.03
N ASP A 187 -4.74 -0.51 4.14
CA ASP A 187 -3.30 -0.76 4.19
C ASP A 187 -2.78 -0.59 5.62
N VAL A 188 -2.25 -1.65 6.19
CA VAL A 188 -1.74 -1.69 7.55
C VAL A 188 -0.23 -1.97 7.57
N ASN A 189 0.47 -1.39 8.56
CA ASN A 189 1.91 -1.55 8.70
C ASN A 189 2.35 -1.54 10.17
N SER A 190 2.81 -0.39 10.69
CA SER A 190 3.55 -0.27 11.96
C SER A 190 2.75 -0.61 13.22
N LYS A 191 1.43 -0.41 13.21
CA LYS A 191 0.56 -0.76 14.35
C LYS A 191 0.43 -2.27 14.59
N PHE A 192 0.84 -3.07 13.61
CA PHE A 192 0.84 -4.53 13.68
C PHE A 192 2.25 -5.10 13.66
N GLU A 193 3.19 -4.45 14.35
CA GLU A 193 4.59 -4.90 14.42
C GLU A 193 5.05 -5.10 15.86
N ILE A 194 5.73 -6.22 16.10
CA ILE A 194 6.49 -6.48 17.33
C ILE A 194 7.78 -5.63 17.29
N THR A 195 8.45 -5.64 16.14
CA THR A 195 9.56 -4.75 15.77
C THR A 195 9.46 -4.41 14.30
N ALA A 196 10.20 -3.40 13.83
CA ALA A 196 10.13 -2.96 12.44
C ALA A 196 10.33 -4.12 11.44
N GLY A 197 9.30 -4.43 10.68
CA GLY A 197 9.26 -5.51 9.68
C GLY A 197 8.89 -6.90 10.22
N LEU A 198 8.72 -7.07 11.54
CA LEU A 198 8.23 -8.29 12.17
C LEU A 198 6.77 -8.10 12.60
N LYS A 199 5.85 -8.69 11.85
CA LYS A 199 4.42 -8.54 12.10
C LYS A 199 3.92 -9.40 13.25
N ASP A 200 3.01 -8.83 14.04
CA ASP A 200 2.22 -9.52 15.05
C ASP A 200 1.07 -10.26 14.36
N ILE A 201 1.17 -11.59 14.32
CA ILE A 201 0.25 -12.45 13.61
C ILE A 201 -1.13 -12.46 14.27
N GLU A 202 -1.16 -12.55 15.60
CA GLU A 202 -2.42 -12.64 16.37
C GLU A 202 -3.21 -11.33 16.23
N ALA A 203 -2.53 -10.18 16.31
CA ALA A 203 -3.16 -8.87 16.11
C ALA A 203 -3.72 -8.72 14.69
N LEU A 204 -2.99 -9.19 13.67
CA LEU A 204 -3.45 -9.14 12.27
C LEU A 204 -4.62 -10.10 12.00
N GLU A 205 -4.60 -11.30 12.55
CA GLU A 205 -5.70 -12.26 12.45
C GLU A 205 -6.98 -11.67 13.05
N LYS A 206 -6.90 -11.17 14.28
CA LYS A 206 -8.00 -10.48 14.94
C LYS A 206 -8.55 -9.29 14.13
N PHE A 207 -7.66 -8.46 13.58
CA PHE A 207 -8.06 -7.32 12.77
C PHE A 207 -8.78 -7.75 11.50
N LYS A 208 -8.27 -8.80 10.82
CA LYS A 208 -8.89 -9.35 9.62
C LYS A 208 -10.29 -9.87 9.90
N ASP A 209 -10.46 -10.66 10.98
CA ASP A 209 -11.76 -11.24 11.35
C ASP A 209 -12.82 -10.15 11.58
N ILE A 210 -12.43 -9.05 12.23
CA ILE A 210 -13.32 -7.91 12.47
C ILE A 210 -13.69 -7.19 11.16
N LEU A 211 -12.76 -7.06 10.20
CA LEU A 211 -13.05 -6.37 8.93
C LEU A 211 -13.91 -7.20 7.96
N ILE A 212 -13.95 -8.52 8.12
CA ILE A 212 -14.70 -9.42 7.23
C ILE A 212 -16.07 -9.77 7.83
N SER A 213 -16.22 -9.65 9.16
CA SER A 213 -17.50 -9.81 9.85
C SER A 213 -18.49 -8.69 9.48
#